data_b3a30d05b50a0f33df9994187e5f3d19
#
_entry.id   b3a30d05b50a0f33df9994187e5f3d19
#
_cell.length_a   1.000
_cell.length_b   1.000
_cell.length_c   1.000
_cell.angle_alpha   90.00
_cell.angle_beta   90.00
_cell.angle_gamma   90.00
#
_symmetry.space_group_name_H-M   'P 1'
#
loop_
_entity.id
_entity.type
_entity.pdbx_description
1 polymer ?
#
loop_
_entity_poly.entity_id
_entity_poly.type
_entity_poly.pdbx_seq_one_letter_code
_entity_poly.pdbx_strand_id
1 'polypeptide(L)'
;MSIPKEIEQHMAEMQELCNRHHVRSLYLFGSAARGEMKPTSDYDFLVDIPLLQENFEAYANSYFDMADSLERMLNRKVDLLTLPMLSNPYLIQSIEKSKVKIYGS
;
A
#
# COMPACT_ATOMS: atom_id res chain seq x y z
N MET A 1 10.90 -1.70 -13.86
CA MET A 1 10.68 -0.59 -12.96
C MET A 1 11.34 -0.84 -11.63
N SER A 2 12.00 0.17 -11.11
CA SER A 2 12.73 0.02 -9.86
C SER A 2 11.87 0.41 -8.66
N ILE A 3 11.98 -0.39 -7.60
CA ILE A 3 11.36 -0.07 -6.33
C ILE A 3 12.29 0.91 -5.61
N PRO A 4 11.78 1.98 -4.97
CA PRO A 4 12.63 2.88 -4.20
C PRO A 4 13.46 2.12 -3.18
N LYS A 5 14.69 2.59 -2.99
CA LYS A 5 15.65 1.92 -2.11
C LYS A 5 15.12 1.75 -0.69
N GLU A 6 14.42 2.76 -0.18
CA GLU A 6 13.83 2.72 1.16
C GLU A 6 12.79 1.61 1.29
N ILE A 7 11.96 1.45 0.26
CA ILE A 7 10.98 0.37 0.21
C ILE A 7 11.69 -0.97 0.19
N GLU A 8 12.72 -1.08 -0.64
CA GLU A 8 13.50 -2.30 -0.78
C GLU A 8 14.13 -2.73 0.55
N GLN A 9 14.64 -1.77 1.31
CA GLN A 9 15.25 -2.02 2.61
C GLN A 9 14.25 -2.56 3.64
N HIS A 10 12.97 -2.23 3.50
CA HIS A 10 11.93 -2.65 4.43
C HIS A 10 11.01 -3.73 3.85
N MET A 11 11.41 -4.33 2.73
CA MET A 11 10.56 -5.29 2.03
C MET A 11 10.13 -6.46 2.93
N ALA A 12 11.06 -7.04 3.66
CA ALA A 12 10.75 -8.18 4.54
C ALA A 12 9.77 -7.80 5.65
N GLU A 13 9.96 -6.61 6.25
CA GLU A 13 9.07 -6.11 7.29
C GLU A 13 7.67 -5.84 6.73
N MET A 14 7.59 -5.29 5.53
CA MET A 14 6.31 -5.01 4.88
C MET A 14 5.57 -6.30 4.56
N GLN A 15 6.29 -7.32 4.10
CA GLN A 15 5.69 -8.62 3.81
C GLN A 15 5.19 -9.31 5.06
N GLU A 16 5.94 -9.21 6.15
CA GLU A 16 5.51 -9.75 7.43
C GLU A 16 4.26 -9.05 7.95
N LEU A 17 4.22 -7.72 7.82
CA LEU A 17 3.06 -6.93 8.20
C LEU A 17 1.82 -7.37 7.41
N CYS A 18 1.96 -7.54 6.12
CA CYS A 18 0.87 -8.02 5.26
C CYS A 18 0.39 -9.39 5.67
N ASN A 19 1.32 -10.29 5.97
CA ASN A 19 0.98 -11.64 6.38
C ASN A 19 0.22 -11.65 7.72
N ARG A 20 0.63 -10.78 8.64
CA ARG A 20 0.00 -10.66 9.96
C ARG A 20 -1.47 -10.23 9.84
N HIS A 21 -1.77 -9.35 8.90
CA HIS A 21 -3.11 -8.82 8.72
C HIS A 21 -3.90 -9.54 7.63
N HIS A 22 -3.39 -10.68 7.14
CA HIS A 22 -4.05 -11.48 6.11
C HIS A 22 -4.35 -10.69 4.85
N VAL A 23 -3.45 -9.77 4.50
CA VAL A 23 -3.56 -8.97 3.28
C VAL A 23 -3.39 -9.89 2.08
N ARG A 24 -4.23 -9.70 1.06
CA ARG A 24 -4.13 -10.47 -0.18
C ARG A 24 -3.02 -9.94 -1.07
N SER A 25 -2.93 -8.61 -1.19
CA SER A 25 -1.91 -7.98 -2.01
C SER A 25 -1.64 -6.56 -1.55
N LEU A 26 -0.42 -6.09 -1.80
CA LEU A 26 0.00 -4.72 -1.54
C LEU A 26 0.82 -4.24 -2.74
N TYR A 27 0.44 -3.11 -3.29
CA TYR A 27 1.11 -2.49 -4.42
C TYR A 27 1.55 -1.08 -4.06
N LEU A 28 2.71 -0.67 -4.58
CA LEU A 28 3.15 0.72 -4.57
C LEU A 28 2.73 1.34 -5.90
N PHE A 29 2.17 2.55 -5.87
CA PHE A 29 1.83 3.27 -7.10
C PHE A 29 2.19 4.75 -6.95
N GLY A 30 1.78 5.56 -7.90
CA GLY A 30 2.03 6.99 -7.86
C GLY A 30 3.47 7.36 -8.15
N SER A 31 3.90 8.52 -7.64
CA SER A 31 5.22 9.09 -7.95
C SER A 31 6.37 8.17 -7.54
N ALA A 32 6.24 7.49 -6.41
CA ALA A 32 7.28 6.58 -5.94
C ALA A 32 7.48 5.41 -6.89
N ALA A 33 6.40 4.85 -7.43
CA ALA A 33 6.48 3.74 -8.38
C ALA A 33 7.02 4.18 -9.74
N ARG A 34 6.82 5.45 -10.09
CA ARG A 34 7.31 6.00 -11.35
C ARG A 34 8.74 6.54 -11.27
N GLY A 35 9.34 6.53 -10.08
CA GLY A 35 10.68 7.10 -9.91
C GLY A 35 10.71 8.62 -9.93
N GLU A 36 9.58 9.25 -9.64
CA GLU A 36 9.42 10.71 -9.67
C GLU A 36 9.24 11.32 -8.28
N MET A 37 9.62 10.57 -7.26
CA MET A 37 9.40 10.98 -5.89
C MET A 37 10.28 12.15 -5.48
N LYS A 38 9.66 13.11 -4.80
CA LYS A 38 10.35 14.30 -4.25
C LYS A 38 10.42 14.14 -2.73
N PRO A 39 11.28 14.95 -2.05
CA PRO A 39 11.35 14.87 -0.58
C PRO A 39 10.03 15.12 0.13
N THR A 40 9.10 15.85 -0.50
CA THR A 40 7.78 16.14 0.07
C THR A 40 6.70 15.18 -0.38
N SER A 41 7.04 14.21 -1.22
CA SER A 41 6.05 13.26 -1.74
C SER A 41 5.66 12.23 -0.67
N ASP A 42 4.39 11.79 -0.73
CA ASP A 42 3.89 10.72 0.10
C ASP A 42 4.09 9.39 -0.65
N TYR A 43 4.14 8.28 0.09
CA TYR A 43 4.06 6.97 -0.53
C TYR A 43 2.61 6.61 -0.73
N ASP A 44 2.28 6.17 -1.95
CA ASP A 44 0.93 5.74 -2.30
C ASP A 44 0.90 4.22 -2.41
N PHE A 45 0.07 3.58 -1.59
CA PHE A 45 -0.09 2.13 -1.59
C PHE A 45 -1.53 1.75 -1.87
N LEU A 46 -1.69 0.64 -2.58
CA LEU A 46 -3.00 0.01 -2.79
C LEU A 46 -2.98 -1.35 -2.09
N VAL A 47 -3.89 -1.55 -1.16
CA VAL A 47 -3.96 -2.78 -0.38
C VAL A 47 -5.28 -3.50 -0.64
N ASP A 48 -5.21 -4.81 -0.78
CA ASP A 48 -6.39 -5.67 -0.86
C ASP A 48 -6.49 -6.46 0.44
N ILE A 49 -7.36 -6.00 1.32
CA ILE A 49 -7.67 -6.69 2.58
C ILE A 49 -9.02 -7.35 2.37
N PRO A 50 -9.11 -8.69 2.43
CA PRO A 50 -10.40 -9.36 2.27
C PRO A 50 -11.40 -8.82 3.29
N LEU A 51 -12.60 -8.48 2.81
CA LEU A 51 -13.65 -7.97 3.66
C LEU A 51 -14.15 -9.08 4.57
N LEU A 52 -13.95 -8.89 5.87
CA LEU A 52 -14.57 -9.74 6.86
C LEU A 52 -15.97 -9.17 7.03
N GLN A 53 -16.91 -9.61 6.18
CA GLN A 53 -18.26 -9.06 6.13
C GLN A 53 -18.95 -9.07 7.49
N GLU A 54 -18.57 -9.99 8.34
CA GLU A 54 -19.15 -10.14 9.66
C GLU A 54 -18.39 -9.35 10.73
N ASN A 55 -17.27 -8.73 10.37
CA ASN A 55 -16.44 -8.05 11.36
C ASN A 55 -15.77 -6.82 10.75
N PHE A 56 -16.58 -5.80 10.51
CA PHE A 56 -16.10 -4.53 9.98
C PHE A 56 -15.06 -3.88 10.89
N GLU A 57 -15.22 -4.05 12.21
CA GLU A 57 -14.29 -3.49 13.19
C GLU A 57 -12.89 -4.08 13.02
N ALA A 58 -12.80 -5.39 12.84
CA ALA A 58 -11.50 -6.04 12.60
C ALA A 58 -10.86 -5.56 11.30
N TYR A 59 -11.67 -5.36 10.26
CA TYR A 59 -11.21 -4.82 8.99
C TYR A 59 -10.62 -3.42 9.18
N ALA A 60 -11.37 -2.55 9.87
CA ALA A 60 -10.93 -1.17 10.12
C ALA A 60 -9.66 -1.13 10.95
N ASN A 61 -9.57 -1.97 11.98
CA ASN A 61 -8.37 -2.05 12.81
C ASN A 61 -7.16 -2.49 12.00
N SER A 62 -7.31 -3.47 11.13
CA SER A 62 -6.22 -3.91 10.24
C SER A 62 -5.80 -2.80 9.31
N TYR A 63 -6.76 -2.09 8.72
CA TYR A 63 -6.47 -0.99 7.81
C TYR A 63 -5.65 0.11 8.50
N PHE A 64 -6.11 0.56 9.66
CA PHE A 64 -5.42 1.65 10.36
C PHE A 64 -4.06 1.21 10.91
N ASP A 65 -3.95 -0.03 11.37
CA ASP A 65 -2.67 -0.55 11.83
C ASP A 65 -1.67 -0.66 10.67
N MET A 66 -2.12 -1.10 9.50
CA MET A 66 -1.30 -1.15 8.31
C MET A 66 -0.77 0.24 7.95
N ALA A 67 -1.67 1.23 7.88
CA ALA A 67 -1.29 2.60 7.52
C ALA A 67 -0.28 3.18 8.51
N ASP A 68 -0.56 3.03 9.80
CA ASP A 68 0.30 3.54 10.85
C ASP A 68 1.67 2.87 10.86
N SER A 69 1.69 1.54 10.70
CA SER A 69 2.94 0.79 10.68
C SER A 69 3.80 1.16 9.49
N LEU A 70 3.19 1.33 8.31
CA LEU A 70 3.92 1.76 7.13
C LEU A 70 4.51 3.15 7.30
N GLU A 71 3.76 4.08 7.88
CA GLU A 71 4.27 5.43 8.13
C GLU A 71 5.45 5.43 9.09
N ARG A 72 5.36 4.65 10.14
CA ARG A 72 6.47 4.54 11.11
C ARG A 72 7.70 3.87 10.48
N MET A 73 7.46 2.81 9.73
CA MET A 73 8.54 2.05 9.09
C MET A 73 9.30 2.91 8.09
N LEU A 74 8.58 3.67 7.27
CA LEU A 74 9.15 4.47 6.20
C LEU A 74 9.48 5.90 6.60
N ASN A 75 9.08 6.30 7.79
CA ASN A 75 9.28 7.65 8.31
C ASN A 75 8.79 8.70 7.31
N ARG A 76 7.63 8.46 6.72
CA ARG A 76 7.05 9.32 5.69
C ARG A 76 5.55 9.08 5.66
N LYS A 77 4.80 10.11 5.29
CA LYS A 77 3.36 9.99 5.18
C LYS A 77 2.98 8.96 4.11
N VAL A 78 1.99 8.15 4.43
CA VAL A 78 1.51 7.09 3.54
C VAL A 78 0.03 7.32 3.24
N ASP A 79 -0.31 7.22 1.95
CA ASP A 79 -1.68 7.23 1.48
C ASP A 79 -2.05 5.79 1.14
N LEU A 80 -2.88 5.18 1.96
CA LEU A 80 -3.24 3.78 1.81
C LEU A 80 -4.67 3.66 1.27
N LEU A 81 -4.79 3.20 0.03
CA LEU A 81 -6.08 3.01 -0.61
C LEU A 81 -6.45 1.53 -0.62
N THR A 82 -7.75 1.26 -0.50
CA THR A 82 -8.30 -0.09 -0.66
C THR A 82 -9.09 -0.15 -1.95
N LEU A 83 -9.31 -1.35 -2.47
CA LEU A 83 -10.07 -1.52 -3.71
C LEU A 83 -11.45 -0.87 -3.68
N PRO A 84 -12.25 -1.02 -2.60
CA PRO A 84 -13.56 -0.36 -2.54
C PRO A 84 -13.51 1.16 -2.60
N MET A 85 -12.36 1.78 -2.29
CA MET A 85 -12.20 3.23 -2.37
C MET A 85 -12.01 3.73 -3.80
N LEU A 86 -11.70 2.84 -4.72
CA LEU A 86 -11.42 3.20 -6.10
C LEU A 86 -12.71 3.30 -6.91
N SER A 87 -13.04 4.52 -7.32
CA SER A 87 -14.22 4.76 -8.16
C SER A 87 -13.89 5.60 -9.39
N ASN A 88 -12.82 6.39 -9.33
CA ASN A 88 -12.43 7.25 -10.44
C ASN A 88 -11.69 6.44 -11.51
N PRO A 89 -12.24 6.31 -12.74
CA PRO A 89 -11.61 5.49 -13.77
C PRO A 89 -10.21 5.99 -14.19
N TYR A 90 -9.96 7.28 -14.12
CA TYR A 90 -8.64 7.82 -14.44
C TYR A 90 -7.60 7.41 -13.41
N LEU A 91 -7.97 7.41 -12.13
CA LEU A 91 -7.09 6.96 -11.06
C LEU A 91 -6.80 5.47 -11.18
N ILE A 92 -7.83 4.66 -11.42
CA ILE A 92 -7.69 3.22 -11.60
C ILE A 92 -6.72 2.92 -12.75
N GLN A 93 -6.88 3.62 -13.86
CA GLN A 93 -6.03 3.44 -15.02
C GLN A 93 -4.58 3.83 -14.73
N SER A 94 -4.39 4.93 -14.02
CA SER A 94 -3.06 5.40 -13.62
C SER A 94 -2.36 4.37 -12.72
N ILE A 95 -3.09 3.81 -11.75
CA ILE A 95 -2.57 2.79 -10.85
C ILE A 95 -2.15 1.55 -11.65
N GLU A 96 -3.01 1.08 -12.54
CA GLU A 96 -2.72 -0.10 -13.35
C GLU A 96 -1.45 0.05 -14.18
N LYS A 97 -1.17 1.25 -14.65
CA LYS A 97 0.02 1.53 -15.47
C LYS A 97 1.31 1.58 -14.66
N SER A 98 1.24 2.01 -13.41
CA SER A 98 2.45 2.31 -12.64
C SER A 98 2.68 1.39 -11.45
N LYS A 99 1.69 0.62 -11.02
CA LYS A 99 1.79 -0.15 -9.78
C LYS A 99 2.91 -1.19 -9.81
N VAL A 100 3.58 -1.33 -8.67
CA VAL A 100 4.62 -2.33 -8.47
C VAL A 100 4.22 -3.19 -7.30
N LYS A 101 4.26 -4.51 -7.48
CA LYS A 101 3.85 -5.42 -6.42
C LYS A 101 4.88 -5.46 -5.30
N ILE A 102 4.39 -5.28 -4.07
CA ILE A 102 5.19 -5.43 -2.86
C ILE A 102 4.92 -6.79 -2.21
N TYR A 103 3.66 -7.22 -2.22
CA TYR A 103 3.24 -8.47 -1.58
C TYR A 103 2.05 -9.06 -2.31
N GLY A 104 1.98 -10.39 -2.33
CA GLY A 104 0.83 -11.10 -2.84
C GLY A 104 1.16 -12.01 -4.02
N SER A 105 0.15 -12.70 -4.46
CA SER A 105 0.25 -13.64 -5.57
C SER A 105 -0.17 -13.04 -6.89
#